data_5063e95c35e77dd4a5f48eb6bf8f6709
#
_entry.id   5063e95c35e77dd4a5f48eb6bf8f6709
#
_cell.length_a   1.000
_cell.length_b   1.000
_cell.length_c   1.000
_cell.angle_alpha   90.00
_cell.angle_beta   90.00
_cell.angle_gamma   90.00
#
_symmetry.space_group_name_H-M   'P 1'
#
loop_
_entity.id
_entity.type
_entity.pdbx_description
1 polymer ?
#
loop_
_entity_poly.entity_id
_entity_poly.type
_entity_poly.pdbx_seq_one_letter_code
_entity_poly.pdbx_strand_id
1 'polypeptide(L)'
;MALFIDIKNQGKSTRVIPNVLSRVYKFAAFEQEVLTFRVTELNGKEVEKRVNVRSELNQAWSFVTQRAARHKPCNEYFKTLLRKKTLQQILAEGDIVIHCLLPKEGHTFEDLPDADTAGRDIAINPLRFLDMPIVLGPILIHELAHVAGATTNPRDKDAIAAERALKHCLCAAQFRPGALGAIQKIELPGYEDSRLA
;
A
#
# COMPACT_ATOMS: atom_id res chain seq x y z
N MET A 1 -18.88 -3.57 -4.42
CA MET A 1 -17.44 -3.70 -4.11
C MET A 1 -17.03 -2.51 -3.25
N ALA A 2 -16.46 -2.75 -2.10
CA ALA A 2 -16.06 -1.69 -1.18
C ALA A 2 -14.57 -1.79 -0.84
N LEU A 3 -13.94 -0.62 -0.71
CA LEU A 3 -12.66 -0.45 -0.07
C LEU A 3 -12.93 -0.08 1.38
N PHE A 4 -12.37 -0.82 2.32
CA PHE A 4 -12.41 -0.50 3.74
C PHE A 4 -11.04 -0.08 4.21
N ILE A 5 -10.98 1.02 4.95
CA ILE A 5 -9.76 1.51 5.56
C ILE A 5 -9.89 1.27 7.05
N ASP A 6 -9.00 0.47 7.61
CA ASP A 6 -9.02 0.12 9.03
C ASP A 6 -8.40 1.25 9.87
N ILE A 7 -9.24 2.22 10.23
CA ILE A 7 -8.89 3.26 11.17
C ILE A 7 -9.46 2.85 12.54
N LYS A 8 -8.61 2.37 13.43
CA LYS A 8 -8.96 1.92 14.79
C LYS A 8 -10.18 0.98 14.83
N ASN A 9 -10.24 0.03 13.89
CA ASN A 9 -11.35 -0.90 13.73
C ASN A 9 -12.71 -0.23 13.47
N GLN A 10 -12.76 1.02 13.10
CA GLN A 10 -14.01 1.71 12.72
C GLN A 10 -14.44 1.41 11.28
N GLY A 11 -13.60 0.76 10.49
CA GLY A 11 -14.06 0.13 9.26
C GLY A 11 -15.05 -0.97 9.63
N LYS A 12 -16.23 -0.99 8.99
CA LYS A 12 -17.27 -2.02 9.22
C LYS A 12 -16.85 -3.45 8.83
N SER A 13 -15.57 -3.66 8.60
CA SER A 13 -15.00 -4.98 8.40
C SER A 13 -14.93 -5.69 9.76
N THR A 14 -15.65 -6.78 9.90
CA THR A 14 -15.57 -7.70 11.05
C THR A 14 -14.33 -8.61 10.95
N ARG A 15 -13.46 -8.40 9.94
CA ARG A 15 -12.26 -9.21 9.76
C ARG A 15 -11.24 -8.91 10.84
N VAL A 16 -10.70 -9.99 11.41
CA VAL A 16 -9.54 -9.92 12.27
C VAL A 16 -8.32 -9.49 11.44
N ILE A 17 -7.54 -8.56 11.93
CA ILE A 17 -6.30 -8.13 11.29
C ILE A 17 -5.40 -9.35 11.09
N PRO A 18 -4.90 -9.62 9.88
CA PRO A 18 -4.08 -10.78 9.61
C PRO A 18 -2.80 -10.79 10.45
N ASN A 19 -2.49 -11.94 11.04
CA ASN A 19 -1.20 -12.16 11.67
C ASN A 19 -0.20 -12.63 10.62
N VAL A 20 0.61 -11.72 10.10
CA VAL A 20 1.65 -12.04 9.12
C VAL A 20 2.94 -12.51 9.81
N LEU A 21 3.58 -13.53 9.21
CA LEU A 21 4.82 -14.12 9.73
C LEU A 21 6.07 -13.30 9.33
N SER A 22 6.01 -11.98 9.45
CA SER A 22 7.19 -11.11 9.27
C SER A 22 7.91 -10.91 10.59
N ARG A 23 9.26 -10.85 10.56
CA ARG A 23 10.08 -10.46 11.72
C ARG A 23 10.20 -8.94 11.83
N VAL A 24 9.93 -8.20 10.76
CA VAL A 24 10.20 -6.77 10.64
C VAL A 24 8.95 -5.93 10.92
N TYR A 25 7.78 -6.40 10.55
CA TYR A 25 6.53 -5.63 10.63
C TYR A 25 5.32 -6.48 11.01
N LYS A 26 4.23 -5.80 11.31
CA LYS A 26 2.88 -6.36 11.51
C LYS A 26 1.84 -5.51 10.78
N PHE A 27 0.69 -6.12 10.45
CA PHE A 27 -0.50 -5.38 10.02
C PHE A 27 -1.18 -4.79 11.25
N ALA A 28 -1.64 -3.55 11.14
CA ALA A 28 -2.35 -2.84 12.21
C ALA A 28 -3.39 -1.89 11.62
N ALA A 29 -4.36 -1.46 12.43
CA ALA A 29 -5.21 -0.34 12.07
C ALA A 29 -4.40 0.96 12.01
N PHE A 30 -4.83 1.92 11.17
CA PHE A 30 -4.32 3.28 11.29
C PHE A 30 -4.81 3.89 12.60
N GLU A 31 -3.90 4.46 13.39
CA GLU A 31 -4.24 5.11 14.66
C GLU A 31 -5.08 6.38 14.45
N GLN A 32 -4.87 7.06 13.31
CA GLN A 32 -5.50 8.32 12.97
C GLN A 32 -5.89 8.36 11.49
N GLU A 33 -6.96 9.08 11.17
CA GLU A 33 -7.35 9.33 9.77
C GLU A 33 -6.44 10.37 9.10
N VAL A 34 -5.88 11.28 9.87
CA VAL A 34 -4.91 12.28 9.40
C VAL A 34 -3.55 11.95 9.99
N LEU A 35 -2.63 11.55 9.12
CA LEU A 35 -1.23 11.39 9.48
C LEU A 35 -0.55 12.75 9.46
N THR A 36 0.25 13.02 10.50
CA THR A 36 1.06 14.23 10.60
C THR A 36 2.53 13.82 10.60
N PHE A 37 3.26 14.25 9.57
CA PHE A 37 4.68 13.95 9.42
C PHE A 37 5.50 15.20 9.76
N ARG A 38 6.54 15.06 10.57
CA ARG A 38 7.60 16.05 10.71
C ARG A 38 8.71 15.72 9.75
N VAL A 39 8.99 16.64 8.85
CA VAL A 39 9.94 16.43 7.76
C VAL A 39 11.03 17.49 7.88
N THR A 40 12.29 17.07 7.94
CA THR A 40 13.43 17.97 7.84
C THR A 40 13.91 18.01 6.40
N GLU A 41 13.80 19.13 5.74
CA GLU A 41 14.30 19.36 4.38
C GLU A 41 15.83 19.47 4.36
N LEU A 42 16.43 19.31 3.18
CA LEU A 42 17.89 19.41 3.00
C LEU A 42 18.49 20.76 3.46
N ASN A 43 17.69 21.81 3.51
CA ASN A 43 18.09 23.13 4.03
C ASN A 43 18.05 23.22 5.57
N GLY A 44 17.73 22.12 6.25
CA GLY A 44 17.59 22.03 7.70
C GLY A 44 16.27 22.55 8.26
N LYS A 45 15.34 22.99 7.41
CA LYS A 45 14.02 23.48 7.84
C LYS A 45 13.12 22.32 8.20
N GLU A 46 12.50 22.38 9.39
CA GLU A 46 11.44 21.47 9.78
C GLU A 46 10.09 21.95 9.24
N VAL A 47 9.33 21.03 8.65
CA VAL A 47 7.99 21.28 8.09
C VAL A 47 7.04 20.19 8.57
N GLU A 48 5.84 20.58 8.92
CA GLU A 48 4.76 19.64 9.20
C GLU A 48 3.94 19.40 7.93
N LYS A 49 3.81 18.13 7.53
CA LYS A 49 2.93 17.70 6.44
C LYS A 49 1.79 16.86 7.00
N ARG A 50 0.57 17.22 6.65
CA ARG A 50 -0.65 16.52 7.07
C ARG A 50 -1.30 15.84 5.88
N VAL A 51 -1.63 14.57 6.01
CA VAL A 51 -2.19 13.74 4.94
C VAL A 51 -3.44 13.02 5.46
N ASN A 52 -4.56 13.18 4.77
CA ASN A 52 -5.76 12.41 5.08
C ASN A 52 -5.70 11.06 4.36
N VAL A 53 -5.50 9.99 5.12
CA VAL A 53 -5.35 8.60 4.63
C VAL A 53 -6.53 8.17 3.78
N ARG A 54 -7.75 8.46 4.23
CA ARG A 54 -8.97 8.09 3.51
C ARG A 54 -9.09 8.78 2.17
N SER A 55 -8.78 10.07 2.13
CA SER A 55 -8.82 10.86 0.90
C SER A 55 -7.84 10.32 -0.13
N GLU A 56 -6.59 10.10 0.28
CA GLU A 56 -5.53 9.60 -0.62
C GLU A 56 -5.84 8.20 -1.15
N LEU A 57 -6.27 7.30 -0.28
CA LEU A 57 -6.65 5.94 -0.68
C LEU A 57 -7.88 5.92 -1.60
N ASN A 58 -8.86 6.80 -1.38
CA ASN A 58 -10.02 6.89 -2.27
C ASN A 58 -9.63 7.39 -3.67
N GLN A 59 -8.68 8.31 -3.77
CA GLN A 59 -8.14 8.75 -5.06
C GLN A 59 -7.41 7.60 -5.79
N ALA A 60 -6.51 6.91 -5.09
CA ALA A 60 -5.81 5.75 -5.62
C ALA A 60 -6.78 4.64 -6.03
N TRP A 61 -7.81 4.37 -5.23
CA TRP A 61 -8.84 3.38 -5.53
C TRP A 61 -9.70 3.77 -6.72
N SER A 62 -9.99 5.05 -6.90
CA SER A 62 -10.65 5.57 -8.10
C SER A 62 -9.83 5.28 -9.36
N PHE A 63 -8.52 5.47 -9.32
CA PHE A 63 -7.63 5.06 -10.41
C PHE A 63 -7.74 3.56 -10.71
N VAL A 64 -7.66 2.71 -9.67
CA VAL A 64 -7.76 1.25 -9.82
C VAL A 64 -9.08 0.84 -10.46
N THR A 65 -10.20 1.37 -9.97
CA THR A 65 -11.55 0.93 -10.38
C THR A 65 -12.02 1.55 -11.69
N GLN A 66 -11.68 2.82 -11.93
CA GLN A 66 -12.21 3.56 -13.09
C GLN A 66 -11.27 3.54 -14.30
N ARG A 67 -9.97 3.34 -14.08
CA ARG A 67 -8.98 3.28 -15.17
C ARG A 67 -8.41 1.89 -15.34
N ALA A 68 -7.64 1.37 -14.36
CA ALA A 68 -6.93 0.11 -14.49
C ALA A 68 -7.88 -1.07 -14.75
N ALA A 69 -8.95 -1.20 -13.97
CA ALA A 69 -9.92 -2.29 -14.12
C ALA A 69 -10.74 -2.23 -15.42
N ARG A 70 -10.76 -1.08 -16.11
CA ARG A 70 -11.40 -0.93 -17.43
C ARG A 70 -10.40 -1.07 -18.58
N HIS A 71 -9.12 -1.09 -18.31
CA HIS A 71 -8.07 -1.18 -19.31
C HIS A 71 -7.88 -2.63 -19.75
N LYS A 72 -8.10 -2.91 -21.03
CA LYS A 72 -8.04 -4.28 -21.57
C LYS A 72 -6.69 -4.96 -21.33
N PRO A 73 -5.53 -4.35 -21.63
CA PRO A 73 -4.22 -4.96 -21.37
C PRO A 73 -4.01 -5.33 -19.89
N CYS A 74 -4.48 -4.51 -18.95
CA CYS A 74 -4.43 -4.81 -17.51
C CYS A 74 -5.25 -6.07 -17.19
N ASN A 75 -6.49 -6.15 -17.64
CA ASN A 75 -7.34 -7.31 -17.41
C ASN A 75 -6.79 -8.59 -18.04
N GLU A 76 -6.25 -8.51 -19.26
CA GLU A 76 -5.63 -9.66 -19.92
C GLU A 76 -4.38 -10.11 -19.14
N TYR A 77 -3.57 -9.20 -18.63
CA TYR A 77 -2.44 -9.55 -17.80
C TYR A 77 -2.88 -10.26 -16.50
N PHE A 78 -3.86 -9.71 -15.78
CA PHE A 78 -4.37 -10.34 -14.55
C PHE A 78 -4.88 -11.76 -14.76
N LYS A 79 -5.45 -12.09 -15.93
CA LYS A 79 -5.84 -13.46 -16.29
C LYS A 79 -4.65 -14.43 -16.40
N THR A 80 -3.43 -13.93 -16.59
CA THR A 80 -2.24 -14.79 -16.63
C THR A 80 -1.77 -15.22 -15.23
N LEU A 81 -2.21 -14.52 -14.19
CA LEU A 81 -1.89 -14.84 -12.81
C LEU A 81 -2.63 -16.10 -12.33
N LEU A 82 -2.21 -16.66 -11.22
CA LEU A 82 -2.64 -17.97 -10.72
C LEU A 82 -4.17 -18.14 -10.66
N ARG A 83 -4.90 -17.10 -10.24
CA ARG A 83 -6.37 -17.13 -10.15
C ARG A 83 -7.10 -17.05 -11.50
N LYS A 84 -6.37 -16.74 -12.59
CA LYS A 84 -6.92 -16.64 -13.96
C LYS A 84 -8.16 -15.73 -14.08
N LYS A 85 -8.21 -14.65 -13.30
CA LYS A 85 -9.31 -13.68 -13.27
C LYS A 85 -8.83 -12.33 -13.72
N THR A 86 -9.71 -11.55 -14.36
CA THR A 86 -9.42 -10.14 -14.64
C THR A 86 -9.30 -9.33 -13.35
N LEU A 87 -8.61 -8.19 -13.40
CA LEU A 87 -8.62 -7.25 -12.27
C LEU A 87 -10.06 -6.90 -11.86
N GLN A 88 -10.95 -6.66 -12.84
CA GLN A 88 -12.35 -6.37 -12.58
C GLN A 88 -13.05 -7.49 -11.80
N GLN A 89 -12.79 -8.76 -12.14
CA GLN A 89 -13.33 -9.93 -11.43
C GLN A 89 -12.73 -10.06 -10.02
N ILE A 90 -11.43 -9.87 -9.87
CA ILE A 90 -10.77 -9.84 -8.53
C ILE A 90 -11.42 -8.80 -7.63
N LEU A 91 -11.64 -7.61 -8.17
CA LEU A 91 -12.29 -6.54 -7.42
C LEU A 91 -13.75 -6.89 -7.05
N ALA A 92 -14.48 -7.59 -7.91
CA ALA A 92 -15.88 -7.97 -7.68
C ALA A 92 -16.07 -9.08 -6.63
N GLU A 93 -15.04 -9.86 -6.29
CA GLU A 93 -15.12 -11.01 -5.38
C GLU A 93 -15.37 -10.65 -3.91
N GLY A 94 -15.26 -9.40 -3.54
CA GLY A 94 -15.47 -8.96 -2.18
C GLY A 94 -14.59 -7.78 -1.79
N ASP A 95 -14.58 -7.49 -0.50
CA ASP A 95 -13.96 -6.30 0.04
C ASP A 95 -12.44 -6.43 0.13
N ILE A 96 -11.76 -5.36 -0.22
CA ILE A 96 -10.34 -5.14 0.07
C ILE A 96 -10.29 -4.28 1.34
N VAL A 97 -9.49 -4.71 2.29
CA VAL A 97 -9.25 -3.96 3.54
C VAL A 97 -7.83 -3.43 3.53
N ILE A 98 -7.69 -2.12 3.74
CA ILE A 98 -6.38 -1.47 3.82
C ILE A 98 -6.02 -1.22 5.27
N HIS A 99 -4.86 -1.70 5.65
CA HIS A 99 -4.23 -1.59 6.96
C HIS A 99 -2.97 -0.74 6.90
N CYS A 100 -2.44 -0.41 8.06
CA CYS A 100 -1.14 0.19 8.26
C CYS A 100 -0.08 -0.91 8.42
N LEU A 101 1.09 -0.77 7.78
CA LEU A 101 2.28 -1.51 8.17
C LEU A 101 2.93 -0.82 9.36
N LEU A 102 3.07 -1.53 10.48
CA LEU A 102 3.80 -1.06 11.64
C LEU A 102 5.09 -1.83 11.83
N PRO A 103 6.20 -1.15 12.10
CA PRO A 103 7.45 -1.80 12.45
C PRO A 103 7.31 -2.58 13.77
N LYS A 104 8.00 -3.70 13.87
CA LYS A 104 8.22 -4.42 15.13
C LYS A 104 9.42 -3.83 15.85
N GLU A 105 9.58 -4.22 17.11
CA GLU A 105 10.71 -3.79 17.94
C GLU A 105 12.04 -3.94 17.22
N GLY A 106 12.86 -2.90 17.25
CA GLY A 106 14.16 -2.85 16.58
C GLY A 106 14.14 -2.40 15.13
N HIS A 107 12.97 -2.12 14.55
CA HIS A 107 12.81 -1.67 13.18
C HIS A 107 12.13 -0.31 13.10
N THR A 108 12.30 0.38 11.96
CA THR A 108 11.71 1.68 11.66
C THR A 108 10.81 1.58 10.43
N PHE A 109 10.07 2.63 10.09
CA PHE A 109 9.25 2.65 8.88
C PHE A 109 10.07 2.59 7.59
N GLU A 110 11.31 3.03 7.62
CA GLU A 110 12.26 2.97 6.48
C GLU A 110 12.69 1.52 6.19
N ASP A 111 12.65 0.64 7.20
CA ASP A 111 12.98 -0.79 7.04
C ASP A 111 11.84 -1.59 6.42
N LEU A 112 10.64 -1.00 6.30
CA LEU A 112 9.46 -1.70 5.82
C LEU A 112 9.36 -1.67 4.29
N PRO A 113 8.75 -2.70 3.68
CA PRO A 113 8.33 -2.61 2.28
C PRO A 113 7.29 -1.49 2.10
N ASP A 114 7.05 -1.10 0.85
CA ASP A 114 6.03 -0.10 0.50
C ASP A 114 4.63 -0.57 0.91
N ALA A 115 4.35 -1.85 0.71
CA ALA A 115 3.13 -2.52 1.13
C ALA A 115 3.35 -4.03 1.25
N ASP A 116 2.36 -4.76 1.76
CA ASP A 116 2.31 -6.22 1.80
C ASP A 116 0.86 -6.70 1.77
N THR A 117 0.64 -7.91 1.27
CA THR A 117 -0.69 -8.51 1.08
C THR A 117 -0.84 -9.82 1.83
N ALA A 118 -1.93 -9.97 2.57
CA ALA A 118 -2.37 -11.21 3.20
C ALA A 118 -3.82 -11.53 2.81
N GLY A 119 -4.00 -12.40 1.83
CA GLY A 119 -5.32 -12.74 1.29
C GLY A 119 -5.95 -11.57 0.53
N ARG A 120 -6.90 -10.87 1.14
CA ARG A 120 -7.53 -9.65 0.59
C ARG A 120 -7.28 -8.42 1.48
N ASP A 121 -6.41 -8.57 2.44
CA ASP A 121 -5.96 -7.51 3.33
C ASP A 121 -4.62 -7.00 2.81
N ILE A 122 -4.53 -5.69 2.56
CA ILE A 122 -3.34 -5.01 2.07
C ILE A 122 -2.90 -4.04 3.16
N ALA A 123 -1.65 -4.10 3.57
CA ALA A 123 -1.10 -3.12 4.49
C ALA A 123 -0.10 -2.20 3.77
N ILE A 124 -0.21 -0.90 4.00
CA ILE A 124 0.60 0.13 3.34
C ILE A 124 1.51 0.80 4.38
N ASN A 125 2.77 0.97 4.02
CA ASN A 125 3.71 1.75 4.79
C ASN A 125 3.27 3.22 4.84
N PRO A 126 3.03 3.79 6.03
CA PRO A 126 2.60 5.18 6.17
C PRO A 126 3.45 6.20 5.42
N LEU A 127 4.76 5.96 5.27
CA LEU A 127 5.65 6.86 4.55
C LEU A 127 5.23 7.06 3.09
N ARG A 128 4.55 6.07 2.48
CA ARG A 128 4.08 6.17 1.09
C ARG A 128 3.02 7.23 0.88
N PHE A 129 2.36 7.70 1.93
CA PHE A 129 1.43 8.82 1.86
C PHE A 129 2.13 10.19 1.68
N LEU A 130 3.44 10.27 1.91
CA LEU A 130 4.23 11.45 1.60
C LEU A 130 4.58 11.57 0.11
N ASP A 131 4.57 10.44 -0.61
CA ASP A 131 5.08 10.34 -1.99
C ASP A 131 4.11 10.85 -3.06
N MET A 132 3.09 11.60 -2.73
CA MET A 132 1.97 12.00 -3.58
C MET A 132 0.96 10.87 -3.90
N PRO A 133 -0.32 11.20 -4.13
CA PRO A 133 -1.38 10.23 -4.46
C PRO A 133 -1.07 9.34 -5.67
N ILE A 134 -0.22 9.82 -6.56
CA ILE A 134 0.17 9.15 -7.80
C ILE A 134 0.93 7.82 -7.57
N VAL A 135 1.53 7.63 -6.39
CA VAL A 135 2.28 6.42 -6.06
C VAL A 135 1.38 5.34 -5.47
N LEU A 136 0.34 5.71 -4.74
CA LEU A 136 -0.57 4.75 -4.09
C LEU A 136 -1.36 3.90 -5.09
N GLY A 137 -1.74 4.45 -6.25
CA GLY A 137 -2.41 3.70 -7.31
C GLY A 137 -1.57 2.52 -7.83
N PRO A 138 -0.34 2.74 -8.28
CA PRO A 138 0.63 1.69 -8.58
C PRO A 138 0.84 0.67 -7.43
N ILE A 139 1.02 1.11 -6.20
CA ILE A 139 1.15 0.22 -5.03
C ILE A 139 -0.08 -0.69 -4.94
N LEU A 140 -1.28 -0.15 -5.01
CA LEU A 140 -2.51 -0.95 -4.97
C LEU A 140 -2.60 -1.95 -6.14
N ILE A 141 -2.17 -1.60 -7.35
CA ILE A 141 -2.13 -2.54 -8.49
C ILE A 141 -1.15 -3.67 -8.23
N HIS A 142 0.03 -3.37 -7.67
CA HIS A 142 1.03 -4.37 -7.29
C HIS A 142 0.44 -5.36 -6.28
N GLU A 143 -0.13 -4.86 -5.19
CA GLU A 143 -0.71 -5.69 -4.14
C GLU A 143 -1.94 -6.48 -4.62
N LEU A 144 -2.76 -5.90 -5.49
CA LEU A 144 -3.87 -6.61 -6.13
C LEU A 144 -3.40 -7.74 -7.05
N ALA A 145 -2.20 -7.64 -7.64
CA ALA A 145 -1.62 -8.75 -8.37
C ALA A 145 -1.26 -9.90 -7.40
N HIS A 146 -0.78 -9.62 -6.18
CA HIS A 146 -0.61 -10.65 -5.14
C HIS A 146 -1.95 -11.24 -4.70
N VAL A 147 -3.00 -10.44 -4.54
CA VAL A 147 -4.38 -10.94 -4.33
C VAL A 147 -4.81 -11.86 -5.46
N ALA A 148 -4.41 -11.57 -6.71
CA ALA A 148 -4.70 -12.41 -7.88
C ALA A 148 -3.78 -13.65 -7.99
N GLY A 149 -2.83 -13.82 -7.07
CA GLY A 149 -1.94 -14.97 -6.98
C GLY A 149 -0.59 -14.78 -7.66
N ALA A 150 -0.13 -13.54 -7.87
CA ALA A 150 1.28 -13.30 -8.16
C ALA A 150 2.13 -13.79 -6.98
N THR A 151 3.21 -14.50 -7.28
CA THR A 151 4.10 -15.05 -6.26
C THR A 151 4.89 -13.95 -5.54
N THR A 152 5.13 -14.14 -4.26
CA THR A 152 6.08 -13.35 -3.45
C THR A 152 7.43 -14.06 -3.31
N ASN A 153 7.55 -15.30 -3.84
CA ASN A 153 8.78 -16.05 -3.70
C ASN A 153 9.84 -15.54 -4.71
N PRO A 154 10.96 -14.95 -4.27
CA PRO A 154 11.98 -14.39 -5.16
C PRO A 154 12.72 -15.46 -5.99
N ARG A 155 12.56 -16.74 -5.66
CA ARG A 155 13.15 -17.87 -6.42
C ARG A 155 12.22 -18.39 -7.51
N ASP A 156 10.99 -17.90 -7.56
CA ASP A 156 10.04 -18.28 -8.60
C ASP A 156 10.40 -17.56 -9.91
N LYS A 157 10.22 -18.27 -11.04
CA LYS A 157 10.38 -17.67 -12.38
C LYS A 157 9.46 -16.48 -12.63
N ASP A 158 8.35 -16.40 -11.90
CA ASP A 158 7.36 -15.33 -11.98
C ASP A 158 7.48 -14.32 -10.82
N ALA A 159 8.63 -14.27 -10.12
CA ALA A 159 8.87 -13.39 -8.99
C ALA A 159 8.58 -11.90 -9.25
N ILE A 160 8.67 -11.47 -10.52
CA ILE A 160 8.38 -10.09 -10.95
C ILE A 160 6.97 -9.93 -11.54
N ALA A 161 6.05 -10.86 -11.27
CA ALA A 161 4.72 -10.81 -11.86
C ALA A 161 3.91 -9.59 -11.39
N ALA A 162 4.05 -9.19 -10.13
CA ALA A 162 3.38 -8.01 -9.60
C ALA A 162 3.92 -6.71 -10.24
N GLU A 163 5.23 -6.59 -10.43
CA GLU A 163 5.85 -5.47 -11.14
C GLU A 163 5.43 -5.40 -12.61
N ARG A 164 5.29 -6.56 -13.26
CA ARG A 164 4.78 -6.60 -14.65
C ARG A 164 3.35 -6.09 -14.75
N ALA A 165 2.52 -6.30 -13.73
CA ALA A 165 1.16 -5.77 -13.70
C ALA A 165 1.16 -4.23 -13.86
N LEU A 166 2.12 -3.53 -13.27
CA LEU A 166 2.23 -2.07 -13.37
C LEU A 166 2.34 -1.60 -14.82
N LYS A 167 3.14 -2.29 -15.65
CA LYS A 167 3.33 -1.96 -17.07
C LYS A 167 2.03 -2.09 -17.86
N HIS A 168 1.24 -3.12 -17.56
CA HIS A 168 -0.01 -3.42 -18.26
C HIS A 168 -1.19 -2.56 -17.78
N CYS A 169 -1.10 -2.01 -16.55
CA CYS A 169 -2.18 -1.28 -15.89
C CYS A 169 -2.03 0.24 -15.92
N LEU A 170 -1.29 0.80 -16.88
CA LEU A 170 -1.09 2.24 -17.07
C LEU A 170 -0.22 2.92 -15.99
N CYS A 171 0.55 2.13 -15.22
CA CYS A 171 1.37 2.66 -14.14
C CYS A 171 2.82 2.99 -14.55
N ALA A 172 3.28 2.54 -15.71
CA ALA A 172 4.69 2.60 -16.11
C ALA A 172 5.29 4.02 -16.17
N ALA A 173 4.46 5.04 -16.43
CA ALA A 173 4.90 6.44 -16.50
C ALA A 173 4.90 7.15 -15.13
N GLN A 174 4.32 6.55 -14.10
CA GLN A 174 4.05 7.16 -12.81
C GLN A 174 5.05 6.72 -11.72
N PHE A 175 5.76 5.62 -11.95
CA PHE A 175 6.73 5.08 -11.00
C PHE A 175 8.06 5.82 -11.14
N ARG A 176 8.19 6.97 -10.49
CA ARG A 176 9.49 7.63 -10.28
C ARG A 176 9.88 7.47 -8.81
N PRO A 177 10.86 6.62 -8.50
CA PRO A 177 11.48 6.65 -7.16
C PRO A 177 12.13 8.03 -6.99
N GLY A 178 11.88 8.70 -5.88
CA GLY A 178 12.66 9.88 -5.53
C GLY A 178 11.91 11.16 -5.16
N ALA A 179 10.60 11.12 -4.90
CA ALA A 179 9.91 12.27 -4.29
C ALA A 179 10.44 12.64 -2.90
N LEU A 180 11.08 11.69 -2.21
CA LEU A 180 11.74 11.89 -0.90
C LEU A 180 13.17 12.45 -1.01
N GLY A 181 13.71 12.65 -2.20
CA GLY A 181 15.11 13.07 -2.41
C GLY A 181 15.46 14.46 -1.85
N ALA A 182 14.47 15.25 -1.42
CA ALA A 182 14.67 16.54 -0.75
C ALA A 182 14.48 16.46 0.78
N ILE A 183 14.23 15.28 1.33
CA ILE A 183 13.92 15.09 2.76
C ILE A 183 15.12 14.43 3.44
N GLN A 184 15.60 15.04 4.52
CA GLN A 184 16.72 14.55 5.31
C GLN A 184 16.28 13.66 6.48
N LYS A 185 15.12 13.92 7.04
CA LYS A 185 14.55 13.18 8.16
C LYS A 185 13.03 13.19 8.12
N ILE A 186 12.42 12.06 8.47
CA ILE A 186 10.97 11.93 8.58
C ILE A 186 10.65 11.39 9.98
N GLU A 187 9.69 12.01 10.64
CA GLU A 187 9.11 11.53 11.88
C GLU A 187 7.60 11.38 11.70
N LEU A 188 7.02 10.29 12.20
CA LEU A 188 5.58 10.04 12.19
C LEU A 188 5.06 10.00 13.63
N PRO A 189 4.71 11.15 14.24
CA PRO A 189 4.21 11.21 15.61
C PRO A 189 2.93 10.39 15.80
N GLY A 190 2.80 9.74 16.95
CA GLY A 190 1.66 8.85 17.26
C GLY A 190 1.85 7.40 16.82
N TYR A 191 2.91 7.11 16.08
CA TYR A 191 3.40 5.76 15.80
C TYR A 191 4.78 5.56 16.44
N GLU A 192 5.01 6.29 17.54
CA GLU A 192 6.25 6.23 18.28
C GLU A 192 6.49 4.83 18.82
N ASP A 193 7.73 4.47 18.70
CA ASP A 193 8.32 3.20 19.08
C ASP A 193 7.86 2.75 20.48
N SER A 194 7.21 1.61 20.57
CA SER A 194 6.87 0.96 21.86
C SER A 194 8.10 0.59 22.71
N ARG A 195 9.29 1.08 22.36
CA ARG A 195 10.54 0.92 23.08
C ARG A 195 10.67 1.80 24.33
N LEU A 196 9.72 2.72 24.56
CA LEU A 196 9.73 3.65 25.69
C LEU A 196 8.57 3.46 26.68
N ALA A 197 7.88 2.32 26.65
CA ALA A 197 6.89 1.96 27.66
C ALA A 197 7.34 0.76 28.48
#